data_76e167e4ce79db9dd2aa25cc1bf65e04
#
_entry.id   76e167e4ce79db9dd2aa25cc1bf65e04
#
_cell.length_a   1.000
_cell.length_b   1.000
_cell.length_c   1.000
_cell.angle_alpha   90.00
_cell.angle_beta   90.00
_cell.angle_gamma   90.00
#
_symmetry.space_group_name_H-M   'P 1'
#
loop_
_entity.id
_entity.type
_entity.pdbx_description
1 polymer ?
#
loop_
_entity_poly.entity_id
_entity_poly.type
_entity_poly.pdbx_seq_one_letter_code
_entity_poly.pdbx_strand_id
1 'polypeptide(L)'
;MDDQIVIHHDQNVSVDEIRERLENGAGALIIRGAYQDLALLDSVSDAFSERIQGEGNHAADHFASGSNQRLWNALNKLAEDAPHLFAEYYGNEWLHRVSEAWLGPLYQITAQVNVVVPGGAPQTGHRDYHLGFYPESLVAEMPDLIRRASSKLTLQGAIIHCDVPVEMGPTKLLLGSQNDSDGYLTYRRPEEQERFEREFSQVPFKKGDLVFFNPSIFHAAGGNKTSNPRLVNLLQISSALAKPMEHLDFPALVRFVYPHLLNNTDRNLVSRAIRAMVDAYPFPSNLDLDPPSDDWLGELETTWLLKAWEKKTSPSEVLSDYTNRRNRRVYRSA
;
A
#
# COMPACT_ATOMS: atom_id res chain seq x y z
N MET A 1 8.93 20.61 12.45
CA MET A 1 8.39 19.79 11.33
C MET A 1 8.67 18.31 11.56
N ASP A 2 9.91 17.92 11.79
CA ASP A 2 10.26 16.50 11.98
C ASP A 2 9.48 15.85 13.13
N ASP A 3 9.33 16.51 14.28
CA ASP A 3 8.60 15.97 15.44
C ASP A 3 7.10 15.71 15.19
N GLN A 4 6.51 16.32 14.16
CA GLN A 4 5.09 16.14 13.85
C GLN A 4 4.81 14.91 12.99
N ILE A 5 5.77 14.51 12.14
CA ILE A 5 5.59 13.41 11.17
C ILE A 5 6.54 12.24 11.37
N VAL A 6 7.63 12.40 12.12
CA VAL A 6 8.64 11.35 12.33
C VAL A 6 8.33 10.55 13.59
N ILE A 7 8.44 9.24 13.47
CA ILE A 7 8.44 8.24 14.55
C ILE A 7 9.66 7.36 14.31
N HIS A 8 10.45 7.10 15.35
CA HIS A 8 11.52 6.12 15.28
C HIS A 8 10.97 4.71 15.53
N HIS A 9 11.53 3.72 14.86
CA HIS A 9 11.01 2.34 14.91
C HIS A 9 10.97 1.72 16.32
N ASP A 10 11.80 2.19 17.22
CA ASP A 10 11.88 1.76 18.63
C ASP A 10 10.94 2.55 19.58
N GLN A 11 10.23 3.57 19.07
CA GLN A 11 9.27 4.33 19.86
C GLN A 11 7.97 3.57 20.04
N ASN A 12 7.45 3.61 21.27
CA ASN A 12 6.13 3.10 21.58
C ASN A 12 5.07 4.20 21.36
N VAL A 13 4.42 4.14 20.20
CA VAL A 13 3.38 5.11 19.80
C VAL A 13 2.02 4.43 19.85
N SER A 14 1.01 5.09 20.40
CA SER A 14 -0.34 4.52 20.49
C SER A 14 -1.05 4.52 19.13
N VAL A 15 -2.05 3.64 18.98
CA VAL A 15 -2.94 3.60 17.81
C VAL A 15 -3.66 4.94 17.61
N ASP A 16 -4.10 5.56 18.70
CA ASP A 16 -4.81 6.84 18.66
C ASP A 16 -3.89 7.98 18.21
N GLU A 17 -2.63 7.96 18.60
CA GLU A 17 -1.65 8.93 18.13
C GLU A 17 -1.35 8.79 16.63
N ILE A 18 -1.24 7.56 16.13
CA ILE A 18 -1.09 7.30 14.68
C ILE A 18 -2.28 7.86 13.92
N ARG A 19 -3.51 7.58 14.38
CA ARG A 19 -4.74 8.10 13.78
C ARG A 19 -4.78 9.62 13.78
N GLU A 20 -4.52 10.24 14.94
CA GLU A 20 -4.56 11.69 15.08
C GLU A 20 -3.60 12.40 14.13
N ARG A 21 -2.38 11.89 14.01
CA ARG A 21 -1.38 12.44 13.07
C ARG A 21 -1.82 12.35 11.61
N LEU A 22 -2.47 11.23 11.21
CA LEU A 22 -2.95 11.02 9.84
C LEU A 22 -4.27 11.73 9.55
N GLU A 23 -5.16 11.88 10.53
CA GLU A 23 -6.49 12.45 10.34
C GLU A 23 -6.50 13.96 10.52
N ASN A 24 -6.12 14.45 11.70
CA ASN A 24 -6.25 15.84 12.09
C ASN A 24 -4.91 16.59 12.14
N GLY A 25 -3.80 15.85 12.26
CA GLY A 25 -2.46 16.42 12.33
C GLY A 25 -1.88 16.76 10.96
N ALA A 26 -0.62 16.41 10.77
CA ALA A 26 0.12 16.67 9.53
C ALA A 26 -0.40 15.90 8.30
N GLY A 27 -1.16 14.83 8.49
CA GLY A 27 -1.67 13.96 7.43
C GLY A 27 -0.64 12.96 6.90
N ALA A 28 0.55 12.91 7.49
CA ALA A 28 1.64 12.04 7.09
C ALA A 28 2.45 11.52 8.29
N LEU A 29 3.07 10.35 8.10
CA LEU A 29 3.98 9.71 9.06
C LEU A 29 5.22 9.18 8.34
N ILE A 30 6.37 9.27 8.98
CA ILE A 30 7.62 8.63 8.55
C ILE A 30 8.10 7.75 9.70
N ILE A 31 8.17 6.45 9.48
CA ILE A 31 8.75 5.53 10.46
C ILE A 31 10.22 5.33 10.11
N ARG A 32 11.09 5.97 10.87
CA ARG A 32 12.54 5.90 10.67
C ARG A 32 13.07 4.53 11.03
N GLY A 33 13.77 3.91 10.08
CA GLY A 33 14.38 2.61 10.28
C GLY A 33 13.37 1.49 10.51
N ALA A 34 12.20 1.53 9.88
CA ALA A 34 11.20 0.46 9.98
C ALA A 34 11.73 -0.89 9.49
N TYR A 35 12.66 -0.87 8.54
CA TYR A 35 13.43 -2.04 8.10
C TYR A 35 14.86 -1.92 8.62
N GLN A 36 15.24 -2.81 9.54
CA GLN A 36 16.59 -2.87 10.10
C GLN A 36 17.54 -3.73 9.24
N ASP A 37 17.01 -4.76 8.59
CA ASP A 37 17.77 -5.56 7.63
C ASP A 37 17.77 -4.86 6.26
N LEU A 38 18.84 -4.10 6.02
CA LEU A 38 19.01 -3.39 4.75
C LEU A 38 19.42 -4.33 3.60
N ALA A 39 20.00 -5.51 3.90
CA ALA A 39 20.32 -6.50 2.89
C ALA A 39 19.06 -7.15 2.30
N LEU A 40 18.00 -7.32 3.11
CA LEU A 40 16.67 -7.69 2.61
C LEU A 40 16.20 -6.70 1.53
N LEU A 41 16.31 -5.39 1.81
CA LEU A 41 15.90 -4.36 0.84
C LEU A 41 16.75 -4.35 -0.43
N ASP A 42 18.05 -4.67 -0.34
CA ASP A 42 18.90 -4.82 -1.52
C ASP A 42 18.42 -6.00 -2.38
N SER A 43 18.19 -7.16 -1.78
CA SER A 43 17.71 -8.35 -2.49
C SER A 43 16.34 -8.13 -3.15
N VAL A 44 15.43 -7.41 -2.48
CA VAL A 44 14.12 -7.04 -3.06
C VAL A 44 14.28 -6.02 -4.18
N SER A 45 15.21 -5.05 -4.05
CA SER A 45 15.52 -4.07 -5.09
C SER A 45 16.05 -4.74 -6.35
N ASP A 46 16.92 -5.74 -6.20
CA ASP A 46 17.47 -6.52 -7.30
C ASP A 46 16.36 -7.28 -8.03
N ALA A 47 15.48 -7.99 -7.30
CA ALA A 47 14.33 -8.69 -7.88
C ALA A 47 13.40 -7.75 -8.66
N PHE A 48 13.07 -6.58 -8.10
CA PHE A 48 12.26 -5.59 -8.81
C PHE A 48 12.97 -5.02 -10.05
N SER A 49 14.27 -4.77 -9.96
CA SER A 49 15.07 -4.24 -11.07
C SER A 49 15.16 -5.24 -12.22
N GLU A 50 15.38 -6.52 -11.94
CA GLU A 50 15.38 -7.60 -12.93
C GLU A 50 14.01 -7.71 -13.61
N ARG A 51 12.91 -7.65 -12.84
CA ARG A 51 11.56 -7.70 -13.38
C ARG A 51 11.26 -6.50 -14.29
N ILE A 52 11.62 -5.28 -13.90
CA ILE A 52 11.45 -4.07 -14.70
C ILE A 52 12.22 -4.18 -16.02
N GLN A 53 13.45 -4.67 -15.98
CA GLN A 53 14.24 -4.88 -17.20
C GLN A 53 13.59 -5.92 -18.13
N GLY A 54 13.04 -6.98 -17.59
CA GLY A 54 12.31 -8.01 -18.34
C GLY A 54 11.01 -7.51 -18.98
N GLU A 55 10.29 -6.60 -18.31
CA GLU A 55 9.04 -6.02 -18.84
C GLU A 55 9.28 -4.89 -19.86
N GLY A 56 10.45 -4.28 -19.89
CA GLY A 56 10.80 -3.23 -20.84
C GLY A 56 9.80 -2.06 -20.84
N ASN A 57 9.23 -1.74 -22.02
CA ASN A 57 8.29 -0.61 -22.18
C ASN A 57 6.96 -0.77 -21.41
N HIS A 58 6.61 -1.97 -20.95
CA HIS A 58 5.41 -2.17 -20.12
C HIS A 58 5.57 -1.60 -18.69
N ALA A 59 6.81 -1.32 -18.27
CA ALA A 59 7.11 -0.66 -17.00
C ALA A 59 7.12 0.88 -17.10
N ALA A 60 6.47 1.49 -18.08
CA ALA A 60 6.40 2.95 -18.20
C ALA A 60 5.52 3.58 -17.11
N ASP A 61 5.94 4.74 -16.60
CA ASP A 61 5.12 5.53 -15.67
C ASP A 61 4.10 6.36 -16.44
N HIS A 62 2.82 6.04 -16.29
CA HIS A 62 1.72 6.74 -16.96
C HIS A 62 1.33 8.06 -16.29
N PHE A 63 1.85 8.35 -15.09
CA PHE A 63 1.54 9.56 -14.32
C PHE A 63 2.60 10.66 -14.42
N ALA A 64 3.73 10.38 -15.06
CA ALA A 64 4.81 11.36 -15.26
C ALA A 64 5.25 11.36 -16.72
N SER A 65 5.51 12.54 -17.26
CA SER A 65 6.18 12.65 -18.54
C SER A 65 7.65 12.29 -18.41
N GLY A 66 8.17 11.42 -19.28
CA GLY A 66 9.59 11.10 -19.31
C GLY A 66 9.90 9.60 -19.22
N SER A 67 11.13 9.30 -18.82
CA SER A 67 11.69 7.94 -18.77
C SER A 67 11.55 7.24 -17.40
N ASN A 68 10.74 7.78 -16.49
CA ASN A 68 10.46 7.11 -15.22
C ASN A 68 9.78 5.76 -15.46
N GLN A 69 10.04 4.81 -14.55
CA GLN A 69 9.52 3.45 -14.66
C GLN A 69 8.58 3.13 -13.51
N ARG A 70 7.57 2.31 -13.78
CA ARG A 70 6.61 1.84 -12.78
C ARG A 70 6.33 0.36 -12.98
N LEU A 71 6.56 -0.44 -11.95
CA LEU A 71 6.19 -1.85 -11.92
C LEU A 71 4.86 -2.00 -11.18
N TRP A 72 3.79 -2.28 -11.92
CA TRP A 72 2.45 -2.55 -11.38
C TRP A 72 2.38 -3.95 -10.77
N ASN A 73 1.45 -4.16 -9.84
CA ASN A 73 1.26 -5.44 -9.15
C ASN A 73 2.55 -5.98 -8.50
N ALA A 74 3.34 -5.09 -7.93
CA ALA A 74 4.66 -5.43 -7.39
C ALA A 74 4.60 -6.48 -6.28
N LEU A 75 3.51 -6.54 -5.50
CA LEU A 75 3.31 -7.56 -4.48
C LEU A 75 3.20 -8.95 -5.11
N ASN A 76 2.35 -9.13 -6.12
CA ASN A 76 2.23 -10.41 -6.83
C ASN A 76 3.54 -10.81 -7.51
N LYS A 77 4.22 -9.85 -8.14
CA LYS A 77 5.48 -10.08 -8.87
C LYS A 77 6.62 -10.47 -7.95
N LEU A 78 6.73 -9.84 -6.76
CA LEU A 78 7.72 -10.28 -5.78
C LEU A 78 7.46 -11.72 -5.30
N ALA A 79 6.19 -12.08 -5.14
CA ALA A 79 5.81 -13.43 -4.77
C ALA A 79 6.20 -14.48 -5.83
N GLU A 80 6.15 -14.11 -7.10
CA GLU A 80 6.58 -14.98 -8.21
C GLU A 80 8.12 -15.07 -8.31
N ASP A 81 8.80 -13.92 -8.27
CA ASP A 81 10.22 -13.82 -8.60
C ASP A 81 11.14 -14.15 -7.41
N ALA A 82 10.73 -13.74 -6.18
CA ALA A 82 11.52 -13.93 -4.97
C ALA A 82 10.62 -14.26 -3.74
N PRO A 83 9.86 -15.39 -3.78
CA PRO A 83 8.88 -15.73 -2.74
C PRO A 83 9.48 -15.89 -1.34
N HIS A 84 10.74 -16.25 -1.25
CA HIS A 84 11.46 -16.39 0.03
C HIS A 84 11.67 -15.08 0.77
N LEU A 85 11.65 -13.93 0.08
CA LEU A 85 11.77 -12.59 0.66
C LEU A 85 10.43 -12.02 1.12
N PHE A 86 9.31 -12.58 0.65
CA PHE A 86 7.98 -12.01 0.81
C PHE A 86 7.58 -11.80 2.27
N ALA A 87 7.83 -12.80 3.12
CA ALA A 87 7.38 -12.77 4.51
C ALA A 87 8.06 -11.64 5.29
N GLU A 88 9.38 -11.54 5.21
CA GLU A 88 10.15 -10.49 5.90
C GLU A 88 9.84 -9.10 5.33
N TYR A 89 9.59 -9.00 4.03
CA TYR A 89 9.36 -7.73 3.37
C TYR A 89 7.95 -7.20 3.60
N TYR A 90 6.89 -7.94 3.24
CA TYR A 90 5.50 -7.51 3.43
C TYR A 90 4.92 -7.83 4.81
N GLY A 91 5.59 -8.64 5.62
CA GLY A 91 5.25 -8.91 7.02
C GLY A 91 5.86 -7.93 8.02
N ASN A 92 6.41 -6.80 7.58
CA ASN A 92 6.98 -5.78 8.45
C ASN A 92 5.96 -5.28 9.49
N GLU A 93 6.37 -5.21 10.75
CA GLU A 93 5.47 -4.88 11.86
C GLU A 93 4.86 -3.48 11.73
N TRP A 94 5.66 -2.48 11.37
CA TRP A 94 5.18 -1.11 11.23
C TRP A 94 4.21 -0.93 10.05
N LEU A 95 4.44 -1.67 8.95
CA LEU A 95 3.51 -1.69 7.83
C LEU A 95 2.10 -2.09 8.30
N HIS A 96 2.01 -3.18 9.06
CA HIS A 96 0.72 -3.69 9.56
C HIS A 96 0.15 -2.82 10.68
N ARG A 97 0.98 -2.35 11.61
CA ARG A 97 0.56 -1.51 12.74
C ARG A 97 -0.10 -0.21 12.28
N VAL A 98 0.51 0.49 11.32
CA VAL A 98 -0.06 1.75 10.80
C VAL A 98 -1.30 1.47 9.95
N SER A 99 -1.29 0.41 9.14
CA SER A 99 -2.46 -0.01 8.35
C SER A 99 -3.65 -0.33 9.23
N GLU A 100 -3.46 -1.11 10.28
CA GLU A 100 -4.50 -1.49 11.23
C GLU A 100 -4.98 -0.30 12.07
N ALA A 101 -4.08 0.59 12.46
CA ALA A 101 -4.43 1.81 13.17
C ALA A 101 -5.38 2.69 12.34
N TRP A 102 -5.17 2.79 11.03
CA TRP A 102 -5.99 3.63 10.15
C TRP A 102 -7.24 2.94 9.62
N LEU A 103 -7.14 1.70 9.14
CA LEU A 103 -8.19 0.97 8.41
C LEU A 103 -8.93 -0.07 9.27
N GLY A 104 -8.48 -0.31 10.50
CA GLY A 104 -8.93 -1.44 11.30
C GLY A 104 -8.32 -2.77 10.82
N PRO A 105 -8.83 -3.92 11.32
CA PRO A 105 -8.18 -5.22 11.10
C PRO A 105 -8.40 -5.81 9.71
N LEU A 106 -9.30 -5.23 8.90
CA LEU A 106 -9.69 -5.76 7.59
C LEU A 106 -9.24 -4.83 6.47
N TYR A 107 -8.06 -5.08 5.92
CA TYR A 107 -7.47 -4.30 4.82
C TYR A 107 -6.72 -5.20 3.85
N GLN A 108 -6.55 -4.71 2.64
CA GLN A 108 -5.76 -5.32 1.58
C GLN A 108 -4.58 -4.42 1.23
N ILE A 109 -3.38 -5.01 1.08
CA ILE A 109 -2.17 -4.32 0.63
C ILE A 109 -2.00 -4.58 -0.86
N THR A 110 -1.81 -3.53 -1.64
CA THR A 110 -1.33 -3.58 -3.02
C THR A 110 -0.10 -2.67 -3.16
N ALA A 111 0.74 -2.93 -4.15
CA ALA A 111 2.03 -2.26 -4.24
C ALA A 111 2.51 -2.06 -5.68
N GLN A 112 3.22 -0.94 -5.89
CA GLN A 112 3.77 -0.55 -7.19
C GLN A 112 5.18 0.00 -7.00
N VAL A 113 6.17 -0.53 -7.71
CA VAL A 113 7.51 0.06 -7.66
C VAL A 113 7.56 1.26 -8.60
N ASN A 114 8.08 2.38 -8.09
CA ASN A 114 8.35 3.57 -8.87
C ASN A 114 9.86 3.83 -8.91
N VAL A 115 10.40 3.98 -10.12
CA VAL A 115 11.80 4.35 -10.34
C VAL A 115 11.85 5.70 -11.02
N VAL A 116 12.32 6.72 -10.29
CA VAL A 116 12.57 8.04 -10.85
C VAL A 116 14.04 8.13 -11.25
N VAL A 117 14.26 8.11 -12.53
CA VAL A 117 15.62 8.15 -13.10
C VAL A 117 16.30 9.51 -12.91
N PRO A 118 17.64 9.60 -13.07
CA PRO A 118 18.35 10.88 -13.11
C PRO A 118 17.71 11.85 -14.12
N GLY A 119 17.41 13.08 -13.70
CA GLY A 119 16.70 14.06 -14.51
C GLY A 119 15.19 13.82 -14.65
N GLY A 120 14.64 12.81 -13.99
CA GLY A 120 13.20 12.54 -14.01
C GLY A 120 12.38 13.74 -13.50
N ALA A 121 11.33 14.11 -14.24
CA ALA A 121 10.49 15.24 -13.92
C ALA A 121 9.64 15.01 -12.65
N PRO A 122 9.31 16.08 -11.89
CA PRO A 122 8.35 15.99 -10.80
C PRO A 122 6.93 15.76 -11.34
N GLN A 123 6.07 15.24 -10.50
CA GLN A 123 4.64 15.22 -10.77
C GLN A 123 4.02 16.57 -10.46
N THR A 124 2.89 16.87 -11.08
CA THR A 124 2.00 17.95 -10.69
C THR A 124 1.32 17.59 -9.35
N GLY A 125 1.09 18.57 -8.50
CA GLY A 125 0.37 18.37 -7.24
C GLY A 125 -0.99 17.72 -7.47
N HIS A 126 -1.29 16.68 -6.71
CA HIS A 126 -2.54 15.92 -6.83
C HIS A 126 -3.00 15.35 -5.48
N ARG A 127 -4.22 14.86 -5.48
CA ARG A 127 -4.79 14.06 -4.40
C ARG A 127 -5.13 12.71 -4.98
N ASP A 128 -4.92 11.67 -4.23
CA ASP A 128 -5.22 10.31 -4.65
C ASP A 128 -6.49 9.81 -4.00
N TYR A 129 -6.64 8.72 -4.23
CA TYR A 129 -7.44 7.56 -4.48
C TYR A 129 -8.58 7.54 -3.47
N HIS A 130 -9.81 7.44 -3.85
CA HIS A 130 -10.41 7.07 -5.13
C HIS A 130 -10.72 8.30 -6.01
N LEU A 131 -11.08 9.42 -5.40
CA LEU A 131 -11.68 10.57 -6.06
C LEU A 131 -10.67 11.40 -6.84
N GLY A 132 -9.40 11.30 -6.49
CA GLY A 132 -8.34 12.04 -7.18
C GLY A 132 -8.18 11.69 -8.66
N PHE A 133 -8.62 10.50 -9.09
CA PHE A 133 -8.54 10.07 -10.49
C PHE A 133 -9.79 10.41 -11.33
N TYR A 134 -10.86 10.85 -10.69
CA TYR A 134 -12.08 11.21 -11.40
C TYR A 134 -12.08 12.66 -11.88
N PRO A 135 -12.77 12.99 -12.97
CA PRO A 135 -12.96 14.37 -13.39
C PRO A 135 -13.76 15.13 -12.32
N GLU A 136 -13.46 16.43 -12.16
CA GLU A 136 -14.10 17.30 -11.17
C GLU A 136 -15.63 17.26 -11.26
N SER A 137 -16.19 17.23 -12.48
CA SER A 137 -17.63 17.15 -12.71
C SER A 137 -18.27 15.94 -12.03
N LEU A 138 -17.64 14.76 -12.12
CA LEU A 138 -18.15 13.56 -11.48
C LEU A 138 -18.00 13.62 -9.96
N VAL A 139 -16.87 14.15 -9.47
CA VAL A 139 -16.65 14.32 -8.02
C VAL A 139 -17.67 15.30 -7.41
N ALA A 140 -18.05 16.34 -8.16
CA ALA A 140 -19.03 17.32 -7.73
C ALA A 140 -20.46 16.73 -7.58
N GLU A 141 -20.80 15.70 -8.36
CA GLU A 141 -22.07 14.98 -8.24
C GLU A 141 -22.15 14.09 -7.00
N MET A 142 -21.01 13.75 -6.38
CA MET A 142 -20.97 12.90 -5.19
C MET A 142 -21.40 13.69 -3.94
N PRO A 143 -22.20 13.10 -3.04
CA PRO A 143 -22.50 13.71 -1.76
C PRO A 143 -21.23 14.03 -0.98
N ASP A 144 -21.22 15.13 -0.25
CA ASP A 144 -20.09 15.56 0.57
C ASP A 144 -19.64 14.48 1.58
N LEU A 145 -20.59 13.74 2.15
CA LEU A 145 -20.28 12.57 2.99
C LEU A 145 -19.38 11.56 2.29
N ILE A 146 -19.65 11.24 1.02
CA ILE A 146 -18.85 10.28 0.23
C ILE A 146 -17.47 10.86 -0.07
N ARG A 147 -17.39 12.16 -0.41
CA ARG A 147 -16.12 12.82 -0.64
C ARG A 147 -15.21 12.78 0.59
N ARG A 148 -15.77 13.03 1.77
CA ARG A 148 -15.05 12.95 3.05
C ARG A 148 -14.72 11.53 3.49
N ALA A 149 -15.57 10.55 3.20
CA ALA A 149 -15.34 9.16 3.55
C ALA A 149 -14.25 8.50 2.71
N SER A 150 -14.07 8.92 1.45
CA SER A 150 -13.14 8.30 0.49
C SER A 150 -11.72 8.15 1.06
N SER A 151 -11.16 9.21 1.61
CA SER A 151 -9.80 9.21 2.17
C SER A 151 -9.63 8.37 3.43
N LYS A 152 -10.73 8.00 4.11
CA LYS A 152 -10.72 7.17 5.31
C LYS A 152 -10.75 5.67 4.99
N LEU A 153 -10.99 5.32 3.74
CA LEU A 153 -11.10 3.93 3.27
C LEU A 153 -9.81 3.41 2.63
N THR A 154 -8.82 4.27 2.48
CA THR A 154 -7.50 3.92 1.94
C THR A 154 -6.39 4.60 2.73
N LEU A 155 -5.19 4.03 2.63
CA LEU A 155 -3.95 4.58 3.17
C LEU A 155 -2.87 4.44 2.10
N GLN A 156 -2.14 5.51 1.87
CA GLN A 156 -0.98 5.48 1.00
C GLN A 156 0.31 5.38 1.79
N GLY A 157 1.33 4.79 1.19
CA GLY A 157 2.64 4.72 1.78
C GLY A 157 3.73 4.42 0.77
N ALA A 158 4.94 4.31 1.28
CA ALA A 158 6.11 3.89 0.50
C ALA A 158 7.14 3.19 1.39
N ILE A 159 7.72 2.11 0.87
CA ILE A 159 8.93 1.49 1.41
C ILE A 159 10.12 2.12 0.67
N ILE A 160 11.07 2.66 1.41
CA ILE A 160 12.19 3.42 0.86
C ILE A 160 13.40 2.50 0.66
N HIS A 161 13.77 2.28 -0.60
CA HIS A 161 14.82 1.34 -1.00
C HIS A 161 16.21 1.95 -1.13
N CYS A 162 16.33 3.28 -1.11
CA CYS A 162 17.60 3.98 -1.17
C CYS A 162 17.55 5.24 -0.30
N ASP A 163 18.71 5.82 0.02
CA ASP A 163 18.74 7.15 0.61
C ASP A 163 18.20 8.18 -0.39
N VAL A 164 17.26 9.01 0.06
CA VAL A 164 16.58 10.01 -0.77
C VAL A 164 16.83 11.39 -0.18
N PRO A 165 17.96 12.06 -0.50
CA PRO A 165 18.17 13.45 -0.14
C PRO A 165 17.19 14.35 -0.88
N VAL A 166 17.08 15.63 -0.47
CA VAL A 166 16.10 16.57 -1.04
C VAL A 166 16.30 16.74 -2.56
N GLU A 167 17.53 16.72 -3.03
CA GLU A 167 17.90 16.83 -4.45
C GLU A 167 17.41 15.63 -5.29
N MET A 168 17.20 14.47 -4.67
CA MET A 168 16.62 13.28 -5.30
C MET A 168 15.08 13.33 -5.34
N GLY A 169 14.50 14.38 -4.78
CA GLY A 169 13.08 14.70 -4.88
C GLY A 169 12.17 13.78 -4.08
N PRO A 170 12.31 13.67 -2.76
CA PRO A 170 11.32 12.96 -1.94
C PRO A 170 9.93 13.53 -2.18
N THR A 171 8.90 12.81 -1.73
CA THR A 171 7.51 13.26 -1.88
C THR A 171 7.32 14.65 -1.29
N LYS A 172 6.77 15.56 -2.10
CA LYS A 172 6.27 16.86 -1.67
C LYS A 172 4.94 16.65 -0.96
N LEU A 173 4.75 17.22 0.20
CA LEU A 173 3.54 17.10 1.01
C LEU A 173 3.09 18.49 1.46
N LEU A 174 1.86 18.87 1.17
CA LEU A 174 1.24 20.04 1.80
C LEU A 174 0.58 19.58 3.09
N LEU A 175 1.35 19.64 4.19
CA LEU A 175 0.93 19.11 5.49
C LEU A 175 -0.36 19.75 5.99
N GLY A 176 -1.29 18.94 6.52
CA GLY A 176 -2.58 19.40 6.99
C GLY A 176 -3.66 19.59 5.91
N SER A 177 -3.29 19.53 4.63
CA SER A 177 -4.22 19.77 3.51
C SER A 177 -5.27 18.67 3.30
N GLN A 178 -5.16 17.52 3.98
CA GLN A 178 -6.23 16.53 4.02
C GLN A 178 -7.51 17.08 4.67
N ASN A 179 -7.39 18.16 5.45
CA ASN A 179 -8.51 18.83 6.12
C ASN A 179 -9.20 19.90 5.25
N ASP A 180 -8.70 20.18 4.04
CA ASP A 180 -9.36 21.08 3.10
C ASP A 180 -10.73 20.50 2.69
N SER A 181 -11.83 21.16 3.05
CA SER A 181 -13.20 20.64 2.90
C SER A 181 -13.55 20.24 1.46
N ASP A 182 -13.08 21.02 0.49
CA ASP A 182 -13.31 20.83 -0.93
C ASP A 182 -12.07 20.37 -1.71
N GLY A 183 -11.08 19.82 -1.01
CA GLY A 183 -9.77 19.51 -1.56
C GLY A 183 -9.82 18.70 -2.87
N TYR A 184 -10.70 17.71 -2.98
CA TYR A 184 -10.86 16.92 -4.22
C TYR A 184 -11.52 17.71 -5.37
N LEU A 185 -12.21 18.80 -5.10
CA LEU A 185 -12.85 19.66 -6.11
C LEU A 185 -11.93 20.82 -6.56
N THR A 186 -10.95 21.18 -5.74
CA THR A 186 -10.22 22.43 -5.95
C THR A 186 -8.76 22.23 -6.35
N TYR A 187 -8.14 21.09 -6.02
CA TYR A 187 -6.69 20.90 -6.14
C TYR A 187 -6.12 21.10 -7.58
N ARG A 188 -6.98 20.95 -8.64
CA ARG A 188 -6.56 21.15 -10.03
C ARG A 188 -6.58 22.64 -10.45
N ARG A 189 -7.12 23.52 -9.62
CA ARG A 189 -7.21 24.96 -9.94
C ARG A 189 -5.83 25.60 -9.89
N PRO A 190 -5.55 26.57 -10.76
CA PRO A 190 -4.24 27.22 -10.80
C PRO A 190 -3.79 27.79 -9.45
N GLU A 191 -4.70 28.44 -8.72
CA GLU A 191 -4.42 29.04 -7.40
C GLU A 191 -4.03 28.00 -6.34
N GLU A 192 -4.61 26.79 -6.38
CA GLU A 192 -4.25 25.71 -5.47
C GLU A 192 -2.92 25.07 -5.86
N GLN A 193 -2.62 24.95 -7.16
CA GLN A 193 -1.32 24.50 -7.63
C GLN A 193 -0.20 25.48 -7.24
N GLU A 194 -0.45 26.78 -7.35
CA GLU A 194 0.47 27.81 -6.89
C GLU A 194 0.67 27.78 -5.37
N ARG A 195 -0.41 27.56 -4.60
CA ARG A 195 -0.34 27.34 -3.15
C ARG A 195 0.52 26.12 -2.82
N PHE A 196 0.30 25.01 -3.51
CA PHE A 196 1.07 23.80 -3.32
C PHE A 196 2.56 24.02 -3.56
N GLU A 197 2.95 24.61 -4.70
CA GLU A 197 4.36 24.87 -5.03
C GLU A 197 5.03 25.88 -4.08
N ARG A 198 4.28 26.73 -3.42
CA ARG A 198 4.81 27.70 -2.44
C ARG A 198 4.96 27.10 -1.04
N GLU A 199 4.10 26.15 -0.64
CA GLU A 199 3.90 25.77 0.75
C GLU A 199 4.23 24.29 1.04
N PHE A 200 4.53 23.46 0.03
CA PHE A 200 4.86 22.06 0.26
C PHE A 200 6.09 21.91 1.17
N SER A 201 6.11 20.80 1.88
CA SER A 201 7.26 20.31 2.66
C SER A 201 7.88 19.12 1.97
N GLN A 202 9.21 18.99 2.03
CA GLN A 202 9.96 17.80 1.65
C GLN A 202 10.88 17.39 2.78
N VAL A 203 10.86 16.13 3.16
CA VAL A 203 11.73 15.56 4.18
C VAL A 203 12.60 14.50 3.50
N PRO A 204 13.93 14.50 3.70
CA PRO A 204 14.79 13.46 3.16
C PRO A 204 14.44 12.12 3.83
N PHE A 205 14.51 11.04 3.06
CA PHE A 205 14.31 9.67 3.56
C PHE A 205 15.63 8.92 3.59
N LYS A 206 15.68 7.90 4.44
CA LYS A 206 16.74 6.92 4.49
C LYS A 206 16.24 5.57 3.99
N LYS A 207 17.13 4.79 3.40
CA LYS A 207 16.84 3.38 3.10
C LYS A 207 16.38 2.68 4.37
N GLY A 208 15.27 1.95 4.27
CA GLY A 208 14.64 1.29 5.42
C GLY A 208 13.55 2.10 6.11
N ASP A 209 13.31 3.36 5.73
CA ASP A 209 12.17 4.12 6.20
C ASP A 209 10.86 3.61 5.59
N LEU A 210 9.76 3.73 6.34
CA LEU A 210 8.41 3.65 5.84
C LEU A 210 7.75 5.03 5.88
N VAL A 211 7.07 5.39 4.82
CA VAL A 211 6.28 6.62 4.74
C VAL A 211 4.81 6.25 4.62
N PHE A 212 3.94 6.94 5.33
CA PHE A 212 2.48 6.82 5.18
C PHE A 212 1.87 8.21 5.11
N PHE A 213 0.79 8.34 4.37
CA PHE A 213 0.03 9.56 4.32
C PHE A 213 -1.44 9.33 3.95
N ASN A 214 -2.28 10.24 4.40
CA ASN A 214 -3.69 10.28 4.08
C ASN A 214 -3.86 10.52 2.57
N PRO A 215 -4.65 9.75 1.82
CA PRO A 215 -4.79 9.90 0.37
C PRO A 215 -5.32 11.27 -0.08
N SER A 216 -6.03 11.98 0.80
CA SER A 216 -6.51 13.32 0.50
C SER A 216 -5.49 14.44 0.75
N ILE A 217 -4.30 14.12 1.26
CA ILE A 217 -3.22 15.12 1.35
C ILE A 217 -2.81 15.58 -0.05
N PHE A 218 -2.60 16.87 -0.22
CA PHE A 218 -2.11 17.41 -1.48
C PHE A 218 -0.62 17.13 -1.59
N HIS A 219 -0.24 16.33 -2.59
CA HIS A 219 1.13 15.81 -2.69
C HIS A 219 1.58 15.63 -4.14
N ALA A 220 2.88 15.41 -4.31
CA ALA A 220 3.49 15.09 -5.60
C ALA A 220 4.83 14.37 -5.42
N ALA A 221 5.23 13.54 -6.36
CA ALA A 221 6.61 13.09 -6.45
C ALA A 221 7.52 14.26 -6.85
N GLY A 222 8.62 14.46 -6.12
CA GLY A 222 9.65 15.42 -6.50
C GLY A 222 10.50 14.93 -7.67
N GLY A 223 11.08 15.83 -8.44
CA GLY A 223 11.99 15.52 -9.54
C GLY A 223 13.38 15.14 -9.04
N ASN A 224 14.03 14.20 -9.70
CA ASN A 224 15.36 13.71 -9.33
C ASN A 224 16.46 14.52 -10.04
N LYS A 225 17.20 15.33 -9.29
CA LYS A 225 18.32 16.13 -9.79
C LYS A 225 19.69 15.47 -9.58
N THR A 226 19.71 14.25 -9.03
CA THR A 226 20.94 13.49 -8.76
C THR A 226 21.33 12.60 -9.94
N SER A 227 22.49 11.98 -9.86
CA SER A 227 22.99 11.00 -10.84
C SER A 227 22.52 9.57 -10.59
N ASN A 228 21.80 9.30 -9.49
CA ASN A 228 21.34 7.98 -9.11
C ASN A 228 19.81 7.85 -9.25
N PRO A 229 19.29 6.70 -9.66
CA PRO A 229 17.84 6.48 -9.66
C PRO A 229 17.29 6.43 -8.23
N ARG A 230 16.06 6.91 -8.06
CA ARG A 230 15.29 6.78 -6.82
C ARG A 230 14.32 5.62 -6.97
N LEU A 231 14.51 4.56 -6.20
CA LEU A 231 13.61 3.40 -6.15
C LEU A 231 12.80 3.41 -4.85
N VAL A 232 11.48 3.35 -4.99
CA VAL A 232 10.54 3.22 -3.88
C VAL A 232 9.43 2.23 -4.24
N ASN A 233 8.97 1.44 -3.28
CA ASN A 233 7.79 0.61 -3.44
C ASN A 233 6.59 1.34 -2.83
N LEU A 234 5.72 1.88 -3.68
CA LEU A 234 4.51 2.59 -3.28
C LEU A 234 3.46 1.59 -2.80
N LEU A 235 2.87 1.88 -1.65
CA LEU A 235 1.84 1.07 -1.03
C LEU A 235 0.48 1.74 -1.24
N GLN A 236 -0.49 0.95 -1.71
CA GLN A 236 -1.90 1.32 -1.77
C GLN A 236 -2.67 0.33 -0.91
N ILE A 237 -3.08 0.78 0.28
CA ILE A 237 -3.70 -0.08 1.27
C ILE A 237 -5.17 0.31 1.38
N SER A 238 -6.06 -0.64 1.14
CA SER A 238 -7.49 -0.39 1.09
C SER A 238 -8.21 -1.13 2.20
N SER A 239 -9.17 -0.46 2.85
CA SER A 239 -10.14 -1.15 3.70
C SER A 239 -10.87 -2.24 2.91
N ALA A 240 -11.24 -3.33 3.55
CA ALA A 240 -12.12 -4.34 2.95
C ALA A 240 -13.50 -3.76 2.50
N LEU A 241 -13.85 -2.56 2.97
CA LEU A 241 -15.07 -1.85 2.57
C LEU A 241 -14.90 -1.01 1.30
N ALA A 242 -13.70 -1.02 0.69
CA ALA A 242 -13.38 -0.24 -0.50
C ALA A 242 -12.77 -1.11 -1.60
N LYS A 243 -12.92 -0.70 -2.86
CA LYS A 243 -12.25 -1.36 -3.98
C LYS A 243 -10.75 -1.08 -3.91
N PRO A 244 -9.89 -2.10 -3.96
CA PRO A 244 -8.45 -1.91 -4.04
C PRO A 244 -8.03 -1.40 -5.42
N MET A 245 -6.84 -0.81 -5.52
CA MET A 245 -6.28 -0.34 -6.79
C MET A 245 -5.87 -1.51 -7.69
N GLU A 246 -5.41 -2.62 -7.10
CA GLU A 246 -4.98 -3.82 -7.81
C GLU A 246 -5.59 -5.07 -7.16
N HIS A 247 -5.62 -6.16 -7.90
CA HIS A 247 -6.09 -7.45 -7.40
C HIS A 247 -4.94 -8.35 -6.98
N LEU A 248 -5.15 -9.09 -5.90
CA LEU A 248 -4.24 -10.14 -5.47
C LEU A 248 -4.55 -11.45 -6.22
N ASP A 249 -3.53 -12.08 -6.76
CA ASP A 249 -3.63 -13.46 -7.25
C ASP A 249 -3.39 -14.43 -6.08
N PHE A 250 -4.42 -14.63 -5.28
CA PHE A 250 -4.33 -15.50 -4.09
C PHE A 250 -3.84 -16.91 -4.43
N PRO A 251 -4.30 -17.59 -5.50
CA PRO A 251 -3.74 -18.88 -5.92
C PRO A 251 -2.23 -18.83 -6.19
N ALA A 252 -1.73 -17.79 -6.84
CA ALA A 252 -0.29 -17.63 -7.07
C ALA A 252 0.45 -17.37 -5.76
N LEU A 253 -0.07 -16.51 -4.89
CA LEU A 253 0.50 -16.25 -3.57
C LEU A 253 0.60 -17.52 -2.72
N VAL A 254 -0.44 -18.36 -2.71
CA VAL A 254 -0.38 -19.66 -2.01
C VAL A 254 0.64 -20.58 -2.67
N ARG A 255 0.71 -20.61 -3.99
CA ARG A 255 1.64 -21.50 -4.70
C ARG A 255 3.10 -21.16 -4.44
N PHE A 256 3.44 -19.87 -4.44
CA PHE A 256 4.82 -19.40 -4.38
C PHE A 256 5.25 -19.07 -2.95
N VAL A 257 4.46 -18.34 -2.18
CA VAL A 257 4.86 -17.83 -0.85
C VAL A 257 4.58 -18.85 0.26
N TYR A 258 3.41 -19.48 0.27
CA TYR A 258 2.99 -20.32 1.38
C TYR A 258 3.96 -21.49 1.72
N PRO A 259 4.64 -22.15 0.75
CA PRO A 259 5.68 -23.15 1.08
C PRO A 259 6.82 -22.59 1.95
N HIS A 260 7.20 -21.33 1.76
CA HIS A 260 8.22 -20.68 2.57
C HIS A 260 7.71 -20.35 3.97
N LEU A 261 6.42 -20.00 4.11
CA LEU A 261 5.81 -19.78 5.41
C LEU A 261 5.74 -21.07 6.25
N LEU A 262 5.53 -22.24 5.63
CA LEU A 262 5.50 -23.53 6.34
C LEU A 262 6.80 -23.84 7.10
N ASN A 263 7.92 -23.30 6.65
CA ASN A 263 9.23 -23.47 7.28
C ASN A 263 9.55 -22.38 8.30
N ASN A 264 8.75 -21.32 8.37
CA ASN A 264 8.94 -20.24 9.34
C ASN A 264 8.32 -20.62 10.69
N THR A 265 8.96 -20.23 11.79
CA THR A 265 8.50 -20.51 13.16
C THR A 265 7.99 -19.28 13.89
N ASP A 266 8.24 -18.07 13.34
CA ASP A 266 7.70 -16.85 13.90
C ASP A 266 6.22 -16.67 13.50
N ARG A 267 5.32 -17.04 14.41
CA ARG A 267 3.89 -16.94 14.21
C ARG A 267 3.42 -15.51 13.91
N ASN A 268 4.05 -14.51 14.49
CA ASN A 268 3.65 -13.13 14.31
C ASN A 268 4.02 -12.65 12.89
N LEU A 269 5.24 -12.96 12.44
CA LEU A 269 5.67 -12.68 11.08
C LEU A 269 4.79 -13.40 10.06
N VAL A 270 4.53 -14.70 10.25
CA VAL A 270 3.65 -15.49 9.38
C VAL A 270 2.24 -14.91 9.33
N SER A 271 1.68 -14.51 10.47
CA SER A 271 0.35 -13.88 10.53
C SER A 271 0.30 -12.59 9.71
N ARG A 272 1.33 -11.74 9.81
CA ARG A 272 1.43 -10.51 9.03
C ARG A 272 1.64 -10.79 7.53
N ALA A 273 2.49 -11.76 7.18
CA ALA A 273 2.68 -12.18 5.79
C ALA A 273 1.37 -12.70 5.17
N ILE A 274 0.63 -13.54 5.90
CA ILE A 274 -0.69 -14.02 5.48
C ILE A 274 -1.66 -12.84 5.28
N ARG A 275 -1.64 -11.83 6.16
CA ARG A 275 -2.45 -10.63 6.01
C ARG A 275 -2.17 -9.91 4.69
N ALA A 276 -0.92 -9.87 4.24
CA ALA A 276 -0.56 -9.28 2.96
C ALA A 276 -0.97 -10.11 1.74
N MET A 277 -1.33 -11.40 1.92
CA MET A 277 -1.71 -12.32 0.84
C MET A 277 -3.21 -12.33 0.53
N VAL A 278 -4.06 -11.73 1.35
CA VAL A 278 -5.52 -11.86 1.25
C VAL A 278 -6.20 -10.51 1.01
N ASP A 279 -7.40 -10.54 0.39
CA ASP A 279 -8.19 -9.32 0.18
C ASP A 279 -8.96 -8.85 1.42
N ALA A 280 -9.00 -9.69 2.44
CA ALA A 280 -9.62 -9.42 3.74
C ALA A 280 -11.12 -9.05 3.71
N TYR A 281 -11.84 -9.18 2.57
CA TYR A 281 -13.26 -8.90 2.51
C TYR A 281 -14.05 -10.02 3.23
N PRO A 282 -14.74 -9.70 4.32
CA PRO A 282 -15.27 -10.74 5.20
C PRO A 282 -16.64 -11.26 4.78
N PHE A 283 -17.38 -10.52 3.94
CA PHE A 283 -18.78 -10.79 3.69
C PHE A 283 -18.97 -11.86 2.61
N PRO A 284 -19.81 -12.88 2.84
CA PRO A 284 -20.16 -13.85 1.81
C PRO A 284 -20.95 -13.15 0.69
N SER A 285 -20.59 -13.40 -0.55
CA SER A 285 -21.21 -12.78 -1.72
C SER A 285 -22.34 -13.63 -2.33
N ASN A 286 -22.63 -14.78 -1.76
CA ASN A 286 -23.70 -15.67 -2.16
C ASN A 286 -24.33 -16.36 -0.92
N LEU A 287 -25.39 -15.77 -0.39
CA LEU A 287 -26.01 -16.23 0.84
C LEU A 287 -26.79 -17.55 0.70
N ASP A 288 -27.08 -17.98 -0.54
CA ASP A 288 -27.75 -19.25 -0.80
C ASP A 288 -26.81 -20.45 -0.56
N LEU A 289 -25.54 -20.29 -0.93
CA LEU A 289 -24.53 -21.35 -0.89
C LEU A 289 -23.48 -21.15 0.21
N ASP A 290 -23.33 -19.95 0.72
CA ASP A 290 -22.40 -19.56 1.77
C ASP A 290 -23.12 -18.69 2.81
N PRO A 291 -24.16 -19.25 3.50
CA PRO A 291 -24.93 -18.49 4.47
C PRO A 291 -24.06 -18.11 5.67
N PRO A 292 -24.41 -17.00 6.36
CA PRO A 292 -23.75 -16.64 7.62
C PRO A 292 -23.83 -17.82 8.60
N SER A 293 -22.72 -18.12 9.27
CA SER A 293 -22.70 -19.02 10.43
C SER A 293 -23.19 -18.27 11.68
N ASP A 294 -23.24 -18.98 12.83
CA ASP A 294 -23.63 -18.39 14.12
C ASP A 294 -22.79 -17.14 14.47
N ASP A 295 -21.58 -17.04 13.95
CA ASP A 295 -20.68 -15.86 14.10
C ASP A 295 -20.86 -14.80 13.00
N TRP A 296 -21.88 -14.88 12.16
CA TRP A 296 -22.25 -13.89 11.16
C TRP A 296 -21.48 -13.90 9.84
N LEU A 297 -20.17 -13.94 9.89
CA LEU A 297 -19.31 -13.66 8.72
C LEU A 297 -18.65 -14.91 8.15
N GLY A 298 -18.77 -16.02 8.83
CA GLY A 298 -17.92 -17.17 8.56
C GLY A 298 -16.46 -16.88 8.95
N GLU A 299 -15.58 -17.80 8.62
CA GLU A 299 -14.18 -17.69 8.97
C GLU A 299 -13.44 -16.76 8.00
N LEU A 300 -12.76 -15.74 8.55
CA LEU A 300 -11.91 -14.82 7.78
C LEU A 300 -10.79 -15.59 7.06
N GLU A 301 -10.45 -15.17 5.85
CA GLU A 301 -9.36 -15.80 5.07
C GLU A 301 -8.03 -15.78 5.79
N THR A 302 -7.73 -14.69 6.51
CA THR A 302 -6.53 -14.61 7.35
C THR A 302 -6.50 -15.67 8.44
N THR A 303 -7.61 -15.84 9.16
CA THR A 303 -7.75 -16.83 10.23
C THR A 303 -7.69 -18.24 9.67
N TRP A 304 -8.39 -18.49 8.59
CA TRP A 304 -8.39 -19.78 7.90
C TRP A 304 -7.00 -20.18 7.41
N LEU A 305 -6.29 -19.29 6.72
CA LEU A 305 -4.95 -19.60 6.19
C LEU A 305 -3.93 -19.76 7.33
N LEU A 306 -4.05 -18.99 8.42
CA LEU A 306 -3.21 -19.15 9.60
C LEU A 306 -3.42 -20.52 10.27
N LYS A 307 -4.68 -20.97 10.40
CA LYS A 307 -4.99 -22.33 10.89
C LYS A 307 -4.44 -23.43 9.97
N ALA A 308 -4.50 -23.22 8.65
CA ALA A 308 -3.90 -24.14 7.68
C ALA A 308 -2.37 -24.22 7.87
N TRP A 309 -1.71 -23.09 8.07
CA TRP A 309 -0.29 -23.02 8.38
C TRP A 309 0.05 -23.74 9.71
N GLU A 310 -0.72 -23.53 10.79
CA GLU A 310 -0.54 -24.18 12.09
C GLU A 310 -0.67 -25.72 11.99
N LYS A 311 -1.56 -26.19 11.12
CA LYS A 311 -1.77 -27.61 10.82
C LYS A 311 -0.76 -28.18 9.82
N LYS A 312 0.13 -27.36 9.29
CA LYS A 312 1.06 -27.73 8.20
C LYS A 312 0.34 -28.32 6.98
N THR A 313 -0.85 -27.77 6.67
CA THR A 313 -1.64 -28.16 5.49
C THR A 313 -0.84 -27.88 4.22
N SER A 314 -0.86 -28.80 3.27
CA SER A 314 -0.11 -28.62 2.01
C SER A 314 -0.66 -27.48 1.14
N PRO A 315 0.16 -26.82 0.30
CA PRO A 315 -0.33 -25.81 -0.63
C PRO A 315 -1.46 -26.29 -1.55
N SER A 316 -1.41 -27.55 -2.00
CA SER A 316 -2.45 -28.14 -2.85
C SER A 316 -3.80 -28.29 -2.14
N GLU A 317 -3.78 -28.71 -0.87
CA GLU A 317 -5.00 -28.79 -0.04
C GLU A 317 -5.57 -27.39 0.24
N VAL A 318 -4.71 -26.39 0.55
CA VAL A 318 -5.12 -25.00 0.72
C VAL A 318 -5.79 -24.47 -0.54
N LEU A 319 -5.21 -24.70 -1.73
CA LEU A 319 -5.79 -24.27 -3.01
C LEU A 319 -7.11 -24.99 -3.33
N SER A 320 -7.23 -26.27 -3.01
CA SER A 320 -8.48 -27.02 -3.17
C SER A 320 -9.58 -26.45 -2.29
N ASP A 321 -9.29 -26.20 -1.01
CA ASP A 321 -10.28 -25.62 -0.08
C ASP A 321 -10.65 -24.18 -0.48
N TYR A 322 -9.68 -23.36 -0.88
CA TYR A 322 -9.94 -22.01 -1.41
C TYR A 322 -10.88 -22.04 -2.62
N THR A 323 -10.65 -22.97 -3.55
CA THR A 323 -11.50 -23.12 -4.73
C THR A 323 -12.94 -23.49 -4.33
N ASN A 324 -13.10 -24.40 -3.36
CA ASN A 324 -14.41 -24.78 -2.84
C ASN A 324 -15.11 -23.60 -2.15
N ARG A 325 -14.39 -22.83 -1.32
CA ARG A 325 -14.90 -21.59 -0.67
C ARG A 325 -15.34 -20.57 -1.73
N ARG A 326 -14.50 -20.30 -2.73
CA ARG A 326 -14.81 -19.34 -3.79
C ARG A 326 -16.02 -19.78 -4.63
N ASN A 327 -16.14 -21.07 -4.93
CA ASN A 327 -17.27 -21.60 -5.69
C ASN A 327 -18.62 -21.43 -4.95
N ARG A 328 -18.64 -21.47 -3.63
CA ARG A 328 -19.84 -21.15 -2.84
C ARG A 328 -20.20 -19.68 -2.87
N ARG A 329 -19.22 -18.79 -3.06
CA ARG A 329 -19.43 -17.33 -3.07
C ARG A 329 -19.86 -16.76 -4.44
N VAL A 330 -19.71 -17.52 -5.51
CA VAL A 330 -20.05 -17.09 -6.86
C VAL A 330 -21.38 -17.71 -7.28
N TYR A 331 -22.34 -16.86 -7.68
CA TYR A 331 -23.57 -17.36 -8.30
C TYR A 331 -23.24 -18.10 -9.60
N ARG A 332 -23.73 -19.31 -9.74
CA ARG A 332 -23.70 -20.09 -10.98
C ARG A 332 -25.12 -20.52 -11.31
N SER A 333 -25.60 -20.16 -12.50
CA SER A 333 -26.84 -20.76 -13.02
C SER A 333 -26.66 -22.27 -13.10
N ALA A 334 -27.68 -23.00 -12.67
CA ALA A 334 -27.76 -24.46 -12.76
C ALA A 334 -27.67 -24.95 -14.23
#